data_573c8a7761b0f913fdf4d6513a3fddfe
#
_entry.id   573c8a7761b0f913fdf4d6513a3fddfe
#
_cell.length_a   1.000
_cell.length_b   1.000
_cell.length_c   1.000
_cell.angle_alpha   90.00
_cell.angle_beta   90.00
_cell.angle_gamma   90.00
#
_symmetry.space_group_name_H-M   'P 1'
#
loop_
_entity.id
_entity.type
_entity.pdbx_description
1 polymer ?
#
loop_
_entity_poly.entity_id
_entity_poly.type
_entity_poly.pdbx_seq_one_letter_code
_entity_poly.pdbx_strand_id
1 'polypeptide(L)' 'MAKMSAKEMSLRAIELYYEGKHDELETILDALRERAPKTHRRTVEHLDSLIHDNALLDVVGEIELW' A
#
# COMPACT_ATOMS: atom_id res chain seq x y z
N MET A 1 20.53 10.70 -11.87
CA MET A 1 19.41 10.71 -10.91
C MET A 1 19.61 9.70 -9.81
N ALA A 2 19.40 10.11 -8.59
CA ALA A 2 19.48 9.18 -7.47
C ALA A 2 18.35 8.14 -7.57
N LYS A 3 18.70 6.88 -7.39
CA LYS A 3 17.69 5.83 -7.32
C LYS A 3 16.94 5.94 -5.99
N MET A 4 15.66 5.70 -6.01
CA MET A 4 14.87 5.67 -4.78
C MET A 4 15.35 4.50 -3.91
N SER A 5 15.50 4.75 -2.62
CA SER A 5 15.78 3.68 -1.67
C SER A 5 14.54 2.79 -1.50
N ALA A 6 14.72 1.60 -0.94
CA ALA A 6 13.59 0.71 -0.68
C ALA A 6 12.54 1.39 0.22
N LYS A 7 12.99 2.16 1.21
CA LYS A 7 12.10 2.92 2.08
C LYS A 7 11.29 3.96 1.31
N GLU A 8 11.94 4.69 0.40
CA GLU A 8 11.26 5.69 -0.43
C GLU A 8 10.23 5.05 -1.34
N MET A 9 10.57 3.92 -1.94
CA MET A 9 9.65 3.17 -2.78
C MET A 9 8.44 2.69 -1.98
N SER A 10 8.66 2.23 -0.76
CA SER A 10 7.59 1.80 0.14
C SER A 10 6.65 2.97 0.45
N LEU A 11 7.19 4.13 0.80
CA LEU A 11 6.40 5.33 1.07
C LEU A 11 5.64 5.79 -0.16
N ARG A 12 6.29 5.74 -1.32
CA ARG A 12 5.62 6.12 -2.58
C ARG A 12 4.47 5.17 -2.91
N ALA A 13 4.64 3.88 -2.65
CA ALA A 13 3.58 2.89 -2.86
C ALA A 13 2.35 3.23 -2.00
N ILE A 14 2.56 3.60 -0.75
CA ILE A 14 1.47 3.98 0.15
C ILE A 14 0.78 5.24 -0.36
N GLU A 15 1.53 6.24 -0.82
CA GLU A 15 0.97 7.46 -1.42
C GLU A 15 0.11 7.13 -2.65
N LEU A 16 0.59 6.26 -3.52
CA LEU A 16 -0.13 5.85 -4.72
C LEU A 16 -1.43 5.12 -4.38
N TYR A 17 -1.41 4.35 -3.30
CA TYR A 17 -2.61 3.71 -2.80
C TYR A 17 -3.68 4.75 -2.42
N TYR A 18 -3.29 5.78 -1.65
CA TYR A 18 -4.21 6.83 -1.25
C TYR A 18 -4.71 7.68 -2.43
N GLU A 19 -3.87 7.84 -3.44
CA GLU A 19 -4.23 8.58 -4.65
C GLU A 19 -5.09 7.75 -5.61
N GLY A 20 -5.21 6.45 -5.40
CA GLY A 20 -5.95 5.55 -6.26
C GLY A 20 -5.25 5.18 -7.55
N LYS A 21 -3.96 5.41 -7.64
CA LYS A 21 -3.14 5.10 -8.83
C LYS A 21 -2.63 3.67 -8.78
N HIS A 22 -3.51 2.72 -9.04
CA HIS A 22 -3.22 1.29 -8.90
C HIS A 22 -2.17 0.79 -9.88
N ASP A 23 -2.17 1.28 -11.12
CA ASP A 23 -1.19 0.85 -12.15
C ASP A 23 0.23 1.22 -11.72
N GLU A 24 0.43 2.45 -11.27
CA GLU A 24 1.73 2.91 -10.77
C GLU A 24 2.12 2.19 -9.50
N LEU A 25 1.14 1.92 -8.63
CA LEU A 25 1.35 1.16 -7.41
C LEU A 25 1.88 -0.24 -7.72
N GLU A 26 1.28 -0.96 -8.66
CA GLU A 26 1.75 -2.28 -9.06
C GLU A 26 3.18 -2.23 -9.60
N THR A 27 3.48 -1.24 -10.43
CA THR A 27 4.81 -1.07 -11.00
C THR A 27 5.86 -0.88 -9.90
N ILE A 28 5.57 -0.03 -8.91
CA ILE A 28 6.53 0.24 -7.84
C ILE A 28 6.66 -0.97 -6.91
N LEU A 29 5.57 -1.70 -6.66
CA LEU A 29 5.61 -2.91 -5.85
C LEU A 29 6.43 -4.00 -6.53
N ASP A 30 6.31 -4.17 -7.84
CA ASP A 30 7.12 -5.13 -8.59
C ASP A 30 8.61 -4.81 -8.50
N ALA A 31 8.97 -3.54 -8.68
CA ALA A 31 10.36 -3.10 -8.56
C ALA A 31 10.88 -3.32 -7.14
N LEU A 32 10.08 -3.03 -6.13
CA LEU A 32 10.44 -3.21 -4.73
C LEU A 32 10.63 -4.69 -4.40
N ARG A 33 9.78 -5.55 -4.92
CA ARG A 33 9.87 -6.99 -4.74
C ARG A 33 11.20 -7.55 -5.24
N GLU A 34 11.66 -7.06 -6.39
CA GLU A 34 12.93 -7.50 -6.96
C GLU A 34 14.15 -6.98 -6.18
N ARG A 35 14.08 -5.73 -5.72
CA ARG A 35 15.20 -5.07 -5.07
C ARG A 35 15.30 -5.35 -3.58
N ALA A 36 14.16 -5.40 -2.90
CA ALA A 36 14.10 -5.54 -1.45
C ALA A 36 12.86 -6.35 -1.06
N PRO A 37 12.88 -7.67 -1.21
CA PRO A 37 11.71 -8.50 -0.94
C PRO A 37 11.17 -8.37 0.48
N LYS A 38 12.02 -8.14 1.47
CA LYS A 38 11.56 -7.93 2.85
C LYS A 38 10.76 -6.65 2.99
N THR A 39 11.24 -5.56 2.38
CA THR A 39 10.53 -4.28 2.39
C THR A 39 9.23 -4.37 1.59
N HIS A 40 9.24 -5.08 0.47
CA HIS A 40 8.05 -5.36 -0.31
C HIS A 40 7.00 -6.05 0.54
N ARG A 41 7.38 -7.09 1.25
CA ARG A 41 6.46 -7.84 2.12
C ARG A 41 5.85 -6.92 3.18
N ARG A 42 6.66 -6.11 3.86
CA ARG A 42 6.17 -5.16 4.87
C ARG A 42 5.22 -4.14 4.27
N THR A 43 5.54 -3.64 3.08
CA THR A 43 4.68 -2.68 2.38
C THR A 43 3.34 -3.29 2.04
N VAL A 44 3.33 -4.51 1.51
CA VAL A 44 2.10 -5.22 1.16
C VAL A 44 1.27 -5.50 2.41
N GLU A 45 1.89 -5.94 3.49
CA GLU A 45 1.18 -6.16 4.76
C GLU A 45 0.55 -4.87 5.28
N HIS A 46 1.25 -3.75 5.16
CA HIS A 46 0.72 -2.46 5.58
C HIS A 46 -0.47 -2.04 4.72
N LEU A 47 -0.37 -2.21 3.41
CA LEU A 47 -1.47 -1.91 2.48
C LEU A 47 -2.68 -2.79 2.74
N ASP A 48 -2.46 -4.07 2.99
CA ASP A 48 -3.54 -5.00 3.35
C ASP A 48 -4.25 -4.56 4.63
N SER A 49 -3.48 -4.11 5.63
CA SER A 49 -4.06 -3.58 6.87
C SER A 49 -4.92 -2.36 6.61
N LEU A 50 -4.46 -1.44 5.76
CA LEU A 50 -5.24 -0.26 5.41
C LEU A 50 -6.55 -0.61 4.71
N ILE A 51 -6.50 -1.55 3.78
CA ILE A 51 -7.68 -2.03 3.07
C ILE A 51 -8.64 -2.70 4.05
N HIS A 52 -8.13 -3.53 4.94
CA HIS A 52 -8.92 -4.23 5.93
C HIS A 52 -9.59 -3.27 6.92
N ASP A 53 -8.84 -2.28 7.40
CA ASP A 53 -9.37 -1.27 8.32
C ASP A 53 -10.48 -0.46 7.65
N ASN A 54 -10.30 -0.08 6.40
CA ASN A 54 -11.33 0.63 5.65
C ASN A 54 -12.60 -0.22 5.49
N ALA A 55 -12.43 -1.52 5.22
CA ALA A 55 -13.55 -2.44 5.10
C ALA A 55 -14.29 -2.58 6.44
N LEU A 56 -13.54 -2.65 7.56
CA LEU A 56 -14.14 -2.72 8.89
C LEU A 56 -14.89 -1.46 9.24
N LEU A 57 -14.37 -0.29 8.88
CA LEU A 57 -15.05 0.97 9.11
C LEU A 57 -16.36 1.05 8.35
N ASP A 58 -16.39 0.57 7.11
CA ASP A 58 -17.59 0.52 6.31
C ASP A 58 -18.65 -0.39 6.96
N VAL A 59 -18.24 -1.56 7.46
CA VAL A 59 -19.14 -2.51 8.14
C VAL A 59 -19.68 -1.92 9.44
N VAL A 60 -18.80 -1.29 10.23
CA VAL A 60 -19.22 -0.65 11.49
C VAL A 60 -20.19 0.48 11.21
N GLY A 61 -19.93 1.28 10.17
CA GLY A 61 -20.84 2.34 9.75
C GLY A 61 -22.22 1.81 9.40
N GLU A 62 -22.29 0.70 8.68
CA GLU A 62 -23.57 0.06 8.34
C GLU A 62 -24.30 -0.43 9.58
N ILE A 63 -23.57 -1.04 10.53
CA ILE A 63 -24.16 -1.54 11.77
C ILE A 63 -24.74 -0.39 12.62
N GLU A 64 -24.03 0.72 12.68
CA GLU A 64 -24.49 1.89 13.44
C GLU A 64 -25.73 2.53 12.84
N LEU A 65 -25.93 2.38 11.53
CA LEU A 65 -27.11 2.91 10.85
C LEU A 65 -28.35 2.06 11.10
N TRP A 66 -28.20 0.86 11.57
CA TRP A 66 -29.29 -0.04 11.90
C TRP A 66 -29.88 0.33 13.26
#